data_877a54036e7f674645b998031567ef6b
#
_entry.id   877a54036e7f674645b998031567ef6b
#
_cell.length_a   1.000
_cell.length_b   1.000
_cell.length_c   1.000
_cell.angle_alpha   90.00
_cell.angle_beta   90.00
_cell.angle_gamma   90.00
#
_symmetry.space_group_name_H-M   'P 1'
#
loop_
_entity.id
_entity.type
_entity.pdbx_description
1 polymer ?
#
loop_
_entity_poly.entity_id
_entity_poly.type
_entity_poly.pdbx_seq_one_letter_code
_entity_poly.pdbx_strand_id
1 'polypeptide(L)'
;IDAIIEDVYVTADDGEFTAKSLTVTTGGSLTVSSDDVVTVVGALENELTSSAVVVENNGVLMQGGTSNLNTGSITVRRNSSAILRQDYTLWSSPVAGQGLYAFSPTTLPNRFYTYNTSTNLYGNSVGFNLTGLQYPSPLVAPNGINGTDTNNVLFATAKGYLIRTPWNHPTAPTVFAGQFAGVPNSGDITYTMSLAGTGFNLVGNPYPSPINMETFVNDNAANITTSLYFWRETNGNTSNNAYCQWNDGLFQSNG
;
A
#
# COMPACT_ATOMS: atom_id res chain seq x y z
N ILE A 1 15.41 -22.79 -9.98
CA ILE A 1 14.61 -23.19 -11.17
C ILE A 1 13.80 -21.98 -11.58
N ASP A 2 13.71 -21.71 -12.88
CA ASP A 2 12.78 -20.75 -13.42
C ASP A 2 11.38 -21.42 -13.41
N ALA A 3 10.36 -20.68 -12.98
CA ALA A 3 8.98 -21.17 -12.91
C ALA A 3 8.14 -20.49 -14.01
N ILE A 4 7.29 -21.28 -14.65
CA ILE A 4 6.28 -20.80 -15.62
C ILE A 4 4.93 -21.30 -15.15
N ILE A 5 3.95 -20.40 -15.07
CA ILE A 5 2.57 -20.71 -14.69
C ILE A 5 1.71 -20.55 -15.95
N GLU A 6 1.14 -21.67 -16.41
CA GLU A 6 0.30 -21.79 -17.60
C GLU A 6 -1.12 -22.27 -17.28
N ASP A 7 -1.41 -22.52 -15.99
CA ASP A 7 -2.70 -22.94 -15.46
C ASP A 7 -2.97 -22.21 -14.13
N VAL A 8 -4.10 -22.46 -13.51
CA VAL A 8 -4.46 -21.87 -12.22
C VAL A 8 -3.56 -22.43 -11.11
N TYR A 9 -2.89 -21.56 -10.39
CA TYR A 9 -2.09 -21.87 -9.22
C TYR A 9 -2.55 -21.06 -8.02
N VAL A 10 -2.96 -21.72 -6.95
CA VAL A 10 -3.40 -21.10 -5.69
C VAL A 10 -2.59 -21.67 -4.55
N THR A 11 -1.80 -20.85 -3.86
CA THR A 11 -0.85 -21.34 -2.86
C THR A 11 -1.51 -22.09 -1.71
N ALA A 12 -2.75 -21.76 -1.34
CA ALA A 12 -3.50 -22.49 -0.32
C ALA A 12 -3.79 -23.96 -0.71
N ASP A 13 -3.87 -24.26 -2.01
CA ASP A 13 -4.19 -25.59 -2.54
C ASP A 13 -2.94 -26.30 -3.06
N ASP A 14 -2.05 -25.54 -3.75
CA ASP A 14 -0.91 -26.06 -4.49
C ASP A 14 0.42 -25.92 -3.72
N GLY A 15 0.41 -25.13 -2.66
CA GLY A 15 1.56 -24.89 -1.77
C GLY A 15 2.40 -23.67 -2.13
N GLU A 16 3.24 -23.27 -1.18
CA GLU A 16 4.24 -22.22 -1.33
C GLU A 16 5.42 -22.71 -2.19
N PHE A 17 6.09 -21.78 -2.86
CA PHE A 17 7.27 -22.12 -3.64
C PHE A 17 8.34 -21.02 -3.67
N THR A 18 9.55 -21.45 -4.07
CA THR A 18 10.67 -20.56 -4.38
C THR A 18 11.13 -20.78 -5.81
N ALA A 19 11.20 -19.70 -6.57
CA ALA A 19 11.68 -19.69 -7.95
C ALA A 19 12.87 -18.73 -8.13
N LYS A 20 13.71 -19.00 -9.11
CA LYS A 20 14.75 -18.06 -9.55
C LYS A 20 14.14 -16.91 -10.33
N SER A 21 13.22 -17.20 -11.23
CA SER A 21 12.36 -16.26 -11.93
C SER A 21 10.96 -16.85 -12.05
N LEU A 22 9.97 -16.01 -12.27
CA LEU A 22 8.58 -16.40 -12.41
C LEU A 22 7.95 -15.71 -13.61
N THR A 23 7.40 -16.51 -14.53
CA THR A 23 6.60 -16.01 -15.65
C THR A 23 5.17 -16.55 -15.56
N VAL A 24 4.18 -15.66 -15.65
CA VAL A 24 2.76 -16.04 -15.77
C VAL A 24 2.31 -15.70 -17.17
N THR A 25 1.97 -16.72 -17.95
CA THR A 25 1.67 -16.62 -19.37
C THR A 25 0.24 -17.09 -19.69
N THR A 26 -0.09 -17.14 -20.95
CA THR A 26 -1.46 -17.45 -21.45
C THR A 26 -2.04 -18.69 -20.80
N GLY A 27 -3.21 -18.54 -20.19
CA GLY A 27 -3.92 -19.60 -19.45
C GLY A 27 -3.58 -19.63 -17.96
N GLY A 28 -2.44 -19.05 -17.56
CA GLY A 28 -1.96 -19.07 -16.19
C GLY A 28 -2.60 -18.03 -15.28
N SER A 29 -2.65 -18.35 -14.01
CA SER A 29 -2.92 -17.40 -12.94
C SER A 29 -2.24 -17.82 -11.65
N LEU A 30 -1.80 -16.84 -10.84
CA LEU A 30 -1.22 -17.05 -9.52
C LEU A 30 -2.03 -16.31 -8.47
N THR A 31 -2.49 -17.01 -7.46
CA THR A 31 -3.00 -16.39 -6.22
C THR A 31 -2.08 -16.76 -5.06
N VAL A 32 -1.39 -15.76 -4.50
CA VAL A 32 -0.69 -15.91 -3.22
C VAL A 32 -1.72 -15.66 -2.13
N SER A 33 -2.13 -16.72 -1.46
CA SER A 33 -3.19 -16.69 -0.47
C SER A 33 -2.76 -15.98 0.81
N SER A 34 -3.72 -15.67 1.68
CA SER A 34 -3.43 -15.03 2.97
C SER A 34 -2.50 -15.91 3.80
N ASP A 35 -1.47 -15.28 4.37
CA ASP A 35 -0.45 -15.87 5.22
C ASP A 35 0.54 -16.83 4.49
N ASP A 36 0.38 -17.01 3.17
CA ASP A 36 1.31 -17.78 2.35
C ASP A 36 2.42 -16.92 1.74
N VAL A 37 3.53 -17.55 1.37
CA VAL A 37 4.72 -16.91 0.83
C VAL A 37 5.12 -17.50 -0.51
N VAL A 38 5.26 -16.66 -1.52
CA VAL A 38 5.96 -16.97 -2.77
C VAL A 38 7.25 -16.19 -2.81
N THR A 39 8.37 -16.88 -3.03
CA THR A 39 9.69 -16.26 -3.15
C THR A 39 10.19 -16.32 -4.59
N VAL A 40 10.51 -15.15 -5.16
CA VAL A 40 11.11 -15.02 -6.50
C VAL A 40 12.44 -14.29 -6.37
N VAL A 41 13.55 -14.99 -6.56
CA VAL A 41 14.90 -14.42 -6.36
C VAL A 41 15.20 -13.32 -7.38
N GLY A 42 14.71 -13.44 -8.60
CA GLY A 42 14.92 -12.50 -9.71
C GLY A 42 13.61 -11.84 -10.17
N ALA A 43 13.41 -11.80 -11.47
CA ALA A 43 12.27 -11.15 -12.09
C ALA A 43 10.96 -11.95 -11.93
N LEU A 44 9.87 -11.22 -11.74
CA LEU A 44 8.51 -11.66 -12.01
C LEU A 44 8.03 -11.00 -13.30
N GLU A 45 7.56 -11.81 -14.24
CA GLU A 45 6.96 -11.37 -15.50
C GLU A 45 5.50 -11.82 -15.56
N ASN A 46 4.58 -10.87 -15.64
CA ASN A 46 3.18 -11.15 -15.89
C ASN A 46 2.83 -10.64 -17.30
N GLU A 47 2.65 -11.56 -18.23
CA GLU A 47 2.29 -11.27 -19.62
C GLU A 47 0.79 -10.93 -19.80
N LEU A 48 0.02 -11.05 -18.73
CA LEU A 48 -1.43 -10.91 -18.72
C LEU A 48 -1.87 -9.62 -18.00
N THR A 49 -3.16 -9.54 -17.69
CA THR A 49 -3.70 -8.43 -16.89
C THR A 49 -3.31 -8.57 -15.42
N SER A 50 -3.41 -7.47 -14.66
CA SER A 50 -3.06 -7.48 -13.22
C SER A 50 -3.86 -8.48 -12.39
N SER A 51 -5.01 -8.94 -12.87
CA SER A 51 -5.83 -9.95 -12.21
C SER A 51 -5.29 -11.39 -12.34
N ALA A 52 -4.33 -11.63 -13.23
CA ALA A 52 -3.70 -12.94 -13.36
C ALA A 52 -2.71 -13.24 -12.24
N VAL A 53 -2.15 -12.23 -11.59
CA VAL A 53 -1.29 -12.41 -10.41
C VAL A 53 -1.86 -11.60 -9.26
N VAL A 54 -2.33 -12.29 -8.23
CA VAL A 54 -2.98 -11.68 -7.06
C VAL A 54 -2.21 -12.07 -5.80
N VAL A 55 -1.77 -11.07 -5.04
CA VAL A 55 -1.26 -11.25 -3.68
C VAL A 55 -2.36 -10.81 -2.72
N GLU A 56 -2.96 -11.76 -2.03
CA GLU A 56 -4.05 -11.51 -1.10
C GLU A 56 -3.61 -10.69 0.12
N ASN A 57 -4.57 -10.21 0.91
CA ASN A 57 -4.24 -9.58 2.18
C ASN A 57 -3.45 -10.55 3.06
N ASN A 58 -2.34 -10.10 3.65
CA ASN A 58 -1.33 -10.88 4.34
C ASN A 58 -0.54 -11.88 3.46
N GLY A 59 -0.92 -12.12 2.22
CA GLY A 59 -0.07 -12.87 1.29
C GLY A 59 1.25 -12.12 1.04
N VAL A 60 2.32 -12.85 0.82
CA VAL A 60 3.69 -12.34 0.72
C VAL A 60 4.31 -12.72 -0.62
N LEU A 61 4.64 -11.73 -1.43
CA LEU A 61 5.55 -11.90 -2.56
C LEU A 61 6.93 -11.39 -2.15
N MET A 62 7.82 -12.30 -1.80
CA MET A 62 9.20 -12.00 -1.42
C MET A 62 10.08 -11.98 -2.66
N GLN A 63 10.87 -10.94 -2.84
CA GLN A 63 11.83 -10.87 -3.94
C GLN A 63 13.23 -10.53 -3.43
N GLY A 64 14.23 -11.08 -4.11
CA GLY A 64 15.64 -10.81 -3.87
C GLY A 64 16.21 -9.79 -4.86
N GLY A 65 17.54 -9.58 -4.76
CA GLY A 65 18.27 -8.70 -5.67
C GLY A 65 18.24 -7.23 -5.29
N THR A 66 19.00 -6.42 -6.01
CA THR A 66 19.19 -4.98 -5.77
C THR A 66 18.49 -4.10 -6.81
N SER A 67 17.94 -4.72 -7.86
CA SER A 67 17.28 -4.02 -8.96
C SER A 67 15.89 -4.59 -9.21
N ASN A 68 14.93 -3.73 -9.51
CA ASN A 68 13.62 -4.19 -9.95
C ASN A 68 13.67 -4.59 -11.43
N LEU A 69 13.54 -5.89 -11.67
CA LEU A 69 13.51 -6.49 -13.01
C LEU A 69 12.11 -6.97 -13.41
N ASN A 70 11.09 -6.65 -12.61
CA ASN A 70 9.73 -7.09 -12.84
C ASN A 70 9.10 -6.42 -14.05
N THR A 71 8.25 -7.15 -14.76
CA THR A 71 7.44 -6.67 -15.87
C THR A 71 5.99 -7.14 -15.75
N GLY A 72 5.09 -6.35 -16.32
CA GLY A 72 3.66 -6.60 -16.18
C GLY A 72 3.09 -6.20 -14.82
N SER A 73 1.80 -5.98 -14.79
CA SER A 73 1.10 -5.53 -13.59
C SER A 73 0.56 -6.71 -12.79
N ILE A 74 0.59 -6.61 -11.47
CA ILE A 74 -0.06 -7.54 -10.55
C ILE A 74 -1.10 -6.81 -9.68
N THR A 75 -1.93 -7.55 -8.98
CA THR A 75 -2.84 -7.02 -7.96
C THR A 75 -2.31 -7.38 -6.56
N VAL A 76 -2.16 -6.37 -5.71
CA VAL A 76 -1.83 -6.58 -4.28
C VAL A 76 -2.96 -6.05 -3.42
N ARG A 77 -3.52 -6.90 -2.57
CA ARG A 77 -4.59 -6.55 -1.63
C ARG A 77 -4.03 -6.28 -0.25
N ARG A 78 -4.49 -5.22 0.39
CA ARG A 78 -4.13 -4.87 1.77
C ARG A 78 -5.34 -4.26 2.47
N ASN A 79 -5.68 -4.81 3.61
CA ASN A 79 -6.82 -4.36 4.40
C ASN A 79 -6.39 -3.31 5.43
N SER A 80 -7.24 -2.34 5.68
CA SER A 80 -7.14 -1.51 6.89
C SER A 80 -7.51 -2.32 8.13
N SER A 81 -7.27 -1.78 9.32
CA SER A 81 -8.07 -2.16 10.49
C SER A 81 -9.55 -1.84 10.25
N ALA A 82 -10.44 -2.33 11.13
CA ALA A 82 -11.84 -1.93 11.09
C ALA A 82 -11.97 -0.46 11.50
N ILE A 83 -12.33 0.42 10.57
CA ILE A 83 -12.42 1.88 10.72
C ILE A 83 -13.82 2.37 10.39
N LEU A 84 -14.15 3.56 10.89
CA LEU A 84 -15.44 4.21 10.69
C LEU A 84 -15.44 5.08 9.43
N ARG A 85 -16.65 5.46 8.96
CA ARG A 85 -16.77 6.55 8.00
C ARG A 85 -16.16 7.83 8.58
N GLN A 86 -15.31 8.49 7.81
CA GLN A 86 -14.57 9.69 8.13
C GLN A 86 -13.22 9.46 8.83
N ASP A 87 -12.91 8.23 9.24
CA ASP A 87 -11.58 7.91 9.73
C ASP A 87 -10.54 7.98 8.62
N TYR A 88 -9.30 8.07 9.04
CA TYR A 88 -8.14 8.13 8.15
C TYR A 88 -7.23 6.95 8.41
N THR A 89 -6.56 6.48 7.36
CA THR A 89 -5.46 5.53 7.49
C THR A 89 -4.30 5.89 6.57
N LEU A 90 -3.12 5.40 6.91
CA LEU A 90 -1.92 5.63 6.13
C LEU A 90 -1.76 4.51 5.10
N TRP A 91 -1.50 4.90 3.86
CA TRP A 91 -1.31 4.01 2.73
C TRP A 91 0.00 4.29 2.02
N SER A 92 0.65 3.23 1.55
CA SER A 92 1.76 3.25 0.60
C SER A 92 1.56 2.16 -0.43
N SER A 93 1.97 2.38 -1.67
CA SER A 93 1.78 1.39 -2.73
C SER A 93 2.91 0.38 -2.77
N PRO A 94 2.62 -0.94 -2.78
CA PRO A 94 3.59 -2.00 -3.01
C PRO A 94 3.94 -2.20 -4.49
N VAL A 95 3.31 -1.44 -5.37
CA VAL A 95 3.50 -1.52 -6.82
C VAL A 95 3.75 -0.15 -7.43
N ALA A 96 4.49 -0.09 -8.51
CA ALA A 96 4.64 1.11 -9.34
C ALA A 96 3.44 1.25 -10.28
N GLY A 97 3.05 2.50 -10.57
CA GLY A 97 2.00 2.79 -11.55
C GLY A 97 0.58 2.88 -10.95
N GLN A 98 0.37 2.61 -9.68
CA GLN A 98 -0.93 2.77 -9.05
C GLN A 98 -1.34 4.24 -8.98
N GLY A 99 -2.47 4.58 -9.60
CA GLY A 99 -3.08 5.91 -9.47
C GLY A 99 -3.56 6.17 -8.04
N LEU A 100 -3.18 7.31 -7.49
CA LEU A 100 -3.53 7.67 -6.11
C LEU A 100 -5.04 7.82 -5.94
N TYR A 101 -5.70 8.52 -6.86
CA TYR A 101 -7.16 8.66 -6.82
C TYR A 101 -7.89 7.36 -7.17
N ALA A 102 -7.35 6.60 -8.14
CA ALA A 102 -7.90 5.31 -8.55
C ALA A 102 -7.90 4.24 -7.44
N PHE A 103 -7.01 4.37 -6.45
CA PHE A 103 -6.99 3.50 -5.27
C PHE A 103 -8.26 3.64 -4.42
N SER A 104 -8.83 4.84 -4.30
CA SER A 104 -10.05 5.09 -3.54
C SER A 104 -10.93 6.15 -4.21
N PRO A 105 -11.55 5.83 -5.37
CA PRO A 105 -12.25 6.82 -6.20
C PRO A 105 -13.55 7.35 -5.59
N THR A 106 -14.02 6.72 -4.52
CA THR A 106 -15.17 7.18 -3.74
C THR A 106 -14.78 7.98 -2.48
N THR A 107 -13.49 8.20 -2.26
CA THR A 107 -13.00 9.17 -1.29
C THR A 107 -13.07 10.58 -1.87
N LEU A 108 -13.52 11.55 -1.06
CA LEU A 108 -13.54 12.96 -1.48
C LEU A 108 -12.14 13.42 -1.92
N PRO A 109 -11.99 14.08 -3.07
CA PRO A 109 -10.69 14.46 -3.62
C PRO A 109 -9.83 15.30 -2.66
N ASN A 110 -10.48 16.10 -1.81
CA ASN A 110 -9.81 16.91 -0.80
C ASN A 110 -9.53 16.16 0.51
N ARG A 111 -9.56 14.84 0.49
CA ARG A 111 -9.29 13.97 1.65
C ARG A 111 -8.12 13.02 1.44
N PHE A 112 -7.25 13.36 0.49
CA PHE A 112 -5.94 12.76 0.29
C PHE A 112 -4.88 13.75 0.76
N TYR A 113 -4.04 13.35 1.70
CA TYR A 113 -3.07 14.24 2.31
C TYR A 113 -1.66 13.70 2.16
N THR A 114 -0.72 14.62 1.96
CA THR A 114 0.70 14.36 2.11
C THR A 114 1.20 14.99 3.41
N TYR A 115 2.26 14.44 3.96
CA TYR A 115 2.90 14.99 5.13
C TYR A 115 3.98 16.00 4.71
N ASN A 116 3.98 17.15 5.37
CA ASN A 116 4.99 18.20 5.18
C ASN A 116 5.92 18.22 6.39
N THR A 117 7.15 17.77 6.20
CA THR A 117 8.18 17.68 7.26
C THR A 117 8.51 19.05 7.86
N SER A 118 8.54 20.12 7.07
CA SER A 118 8.93 21.45 7.54
C SER A 118 7.91 22.07 8.48
N THR A 119 6.64 21.78 8.30
CA THR A 119 5.54 22.30 9.13
C THR A 119 5.02 21.29 10.13
N ASN A 120 5.42 20.03 10.03
CA ASN A 120 4.91 18.90 10.82
C ASN A 120 3.38 18.74 10.71
N LEU A 121 2.84 18.97 9.52
CA LEU A 121 1.40 18.94 9.26
C LEU A 121 1.07 18.09 8.02
N TYR A 122 -0.11 17.52 8.05
CA TYR A 122 -0.72 16.94 6.85
C TYR A 122 -1.37 18.05 6.04
N GLY A 123 -1.05 18.09 4.74
CA GLY A 123 -1.62 19.05 3.80
C GLY A 123 -2.28 18.36 2.63
N ASN A 124 -3.44 18.88 2.19
CA ASN A 124 -4.03 18.48 0.93
C ASN A 124 -3.29 19.17 -0.22
N SER A 125 -2.17 18.60 -0.61
CA SER A 125 -1.32 19.12 -1.70
C SER A 125 -1.39 18.25 -2.96
N VAL A 126 -2.32 17.28 -3.00
CA VAL A 126 -2.49 16.40 -4.16
C VAL A 126 -3.34 17.13 -5.20
N GLY A 127 -2.73 17.55 -6.28
CA GLY A 127 -3.40 18.28 -7.37
C GLY A 127 -4.03 17.32 -8.38
N PHE A 128 -5.17 16.71 -8.03
CA PHE A 128 -5.94 15.93 -9.00
C PHE A 128 -6.60 16.85 -10.04
N ASN A 129 -6.59 16.41 -11.29
CA ASN A 129 -7.44 16.99 -12.35
C ASN A 129 -8.56 16.01 -12.67
N LEU A 130 -9.69 16.15 -12.00
CA LEU A 130 -10.78 15.19 -12.03
C LEU A 130 -11.83 15.55 -13.06
N THR A 131 -12.17 14.58 -13.91
CA THR A 131 -13.29 14.65 -14.84
C THR A 131 -14.37 13.65 -14.47
N GLY A 132 -15.64 13.97 -14.80
CA GLY A 132 -16.78 13.08 -14.51
C GLY A 132 -17.12 12.96 -13.03
N LEU A 133 -16.64 13.89 -12.18
CA LEU A 133 -17.00 13.92 -10.76
C LEU A 133 -18.50 14.04 -10.57
N GLN A 134 -19.08 13.08 -9.87
CA GLN A 134 -20.45 13.15 -9.38
C GLN A 134 -20.42 13.18 -7.85
N TYR A 135 -20.88 14.28 -7.27
CA TYR A 135 -21.06 14.37 -5.82
C TYR A 135 -22.38 13.74 -5.40
N PRO A 136 -22.44 13.05 -4.26
CA PRO A 136 -23.71 12.55 -3.75
C PRO A 136 -24.65 13.72 -3.50
N SER A 137 -25.82 13.64 -4.11
CA SER A 137 -26.93 14.53 -3.74
C SER A 137 -27.60 13.97 -2.49
N PRO A 138 -27.95 14.81 -1.50
CA PRO A 138 -28.68 14.35 -0.31
C PRO A 138 -30.08 13.80 -0.65
N LEU A 139 -30.53 13.96 -1.87
CA LEU A 139 -31.89 13.58 -2.33
C LEU A 139 -31.90 12.37 -3.28
N VAL A 140 -30.74 11.83 -3.66
CA VAL A 140 -30.62 10.67 -4.56
C VAL A 140 -29.80 9.60 -3.84
N ALA A 141 -30.28 8.37 -3.86
CA ALA A 141 -29.55 7.22 -3.36
C ALA A 141 -28.12 7.21 -3.92
N PRO A 142 -27.11 6.79 -3.14
CA PRO A 142 -25.73 7.18 -3.30
C PRO A 142 -25.10 6.61 -4.58
N ASN A 143 -25.22 7.35 -5.66
CA ASN A 143 -24.27 7.21 -6.75
C ASN A 143 -22.97 7.85 -6.26
N GLY A 144 -21.97 7.01 -5.97
CA GLY A 144 -20.75 7.43 -5.32
C GLY A 144 -20.05 8.58 -6.02
N ILE A 145 -19.19 9.26 -5.29
CA ILE A 145 -18.18 10.10 -5.90
C ILE A 145 -17.36 9.18 -6.77
N ASN A 146 -17.42 9.37 -8.05
CA ASN A 146 -16.53 8.72 -9.00
C ASN A 146 -16.03 9.81 -9.95
N GLY A 147 -14.84 9.66 -10.35
CA GLY A 147 -14.19 10.55 -11.29
C GLY A 147 -12.92 9.89 -11.78
N THR A 148 -12.41 10.38 -12.88
CA THR A 148 -11.11 9.96 -13.41
C THR A 148 -10.12 11.10 -13.23
N ASP A 149 -8.99 10.83 -12.61
CA ASP A 149 -7.89 11.78 -12.55
C ASP A 149 -7.13 11.79 -13.87
N THR A 150 -7.28 12.86 -14.64
CA THR A 150 -6.64 13.02 -15.96
C THR A 150 -5.15 13.37 -15.84
N ASN A 151 -4.68 13.84 -14.66
CA ASN A 151 -3.25 14.00 -14.40
C ASN A 151 -2.58 12.67 -14.07
N ASN A 152 -3.36 11.62 -13.78
CA ASN A 152 -2.88 10.33 -13.37
C ASN A 152 -1.82 10.43 -12.24
N VAL A 153 -2.19 11.14 -11.16
CA VAL A 153 -1.30 11.29 -10.00
C VAL A 153 -1.07 9.92 -9.37
N LEU A 154 0.18 9.46 -9.37
CA LEU A 154 0.54 8.15 -8.86
C LEU A 154 0.95 8.19 -7.39
N PHE A 155 0.84 7.05 -6.72
CA PHE A 155 1.60 6.83 -5.49
C PHE A 155 3.09 6.94 -5.80
N ALA A 156 3.78 7.84 -5.10
CA ALA A 156 5.23 7.86 -5.14
C ALA A 156 5.79 6.69 -4.31
N THR A 157 6.79 6.00 -4.84
CA THR A 157 7.41 4.83 -4.19
C THR A 157 7.94 5.18 -2.80
N ALA A 158 7.68 4.33 -1.83
CA ALA A 158 8.05 4.48 -0.42
C ALA A 158 7.48 5.72 0.29
N LYS A 159 6.59 6.47 -0.35
CA LYS A 159 5.91 7.62 0.27
C LYS A 159 4.59 7.20 0.89
N GLY A 160 4.36 7.65 2.14
CA GLY A 160 3.08 7.49 2.81
C GLY A 160 2.09 8.60 2.46
N TYR A 161 0.82 8.24 2.43
CA TYR A 161 -0.32 9.14 2.23
C TYR A 161 -1.37 8.89 3.29
N LEU A 162 -1.92 9.95 3.87
CA LEU A 162 -3.07 9.86 4.77
C LEU A 162 -4.34 10.04 3.95
N ILE A 163 -5.14 8.97 3.87
CA ILE A 163 -6.35 8.94 3.04
C ILE A 163 -7.55 8.65 3.93
N ARG A 164 -8.59 9.46 3.79
CA ARG A 164 -9.86 9.24 4.47
C ARG A 164 -10.61 8.08 3.82
N THR A 165 -11.40 7.37 4.63
CA THR A 165 -12.34 6.37 4.11
C THR A 165 -13.29 6.95 3.05
N PRO A 166 -13.77 6.13 2.11
CA PRO A 166 -14.80 6.52 1.16
C PRO A 166 -16.01 7.19 1.84
N TRP A 167 -16.63 8.11 1.14
CA TRP A 167 -17.82 8.79 1.68
C TRP A 167 -18.99 7.82 1.97
N ASN A 168 -19.05 6.71 1.23
CA ASN A 168 -20.04 5.64 1.39
C ASN A 168 -19.57 4.49 2.31
N HIS A 169 -18.41 4.63 2.96
CA HIS A 169 -17.94 3.65 3.94
C HIS A 169 -18.96 3.52 5.09
N PRO A 170 -19.18 2.33 5.66
CA PRO A 170 -20.10 2.14 6.77
C PRO A 170 -19.79 3.04 7.97
N THR A 171 -20.84 3.38 8.74
CA THR A 171 -20.68 4.13 10.00
C THR A 171 -20.31 3.24 11.18
N ALA A 172 -20.46 1.92 11.04
CA ALA A 172 -19.91 0.93 11.97
C ALA A 172 -18.46 0.59 11.58
N PRO A 173 -17.61 0.17 12.54
CA PRO A 173 -16.26 -0.26 12.25
C PRO A 173 -16.23 -1.36 11.17
N THR A 174 -15.62 -1.07 10.05
CA THR A 174 -15.58 -1.96 8.88
C THR A 174 -14.20 -1.87 8.22
N VAL A 175 -13.70 -3.00 7.76
CA VAL A 175 -12.45 -3.06 7.02
C VAL A 175 -12.60 -2.36 5.67
N PHE A 176 -11.66 -1.48 5.33
CA PHE A 176 -11.49 -1.00 3.97
C PHE A 176 -10.51 -1.93 3.25
N ALA A 177 -11.01 -2.63 2.23
CA ALA A 177 -10.21 -3.54 1.42
C ALA A 177 -9.47 -2.75 0.33
N GLY A 178 -8.25 -2.33 0.62
CA GLY A 178 -7.39 -1.64 -0.34
C GLY A 178 -6.86 -2.60 -1.40
N GLN A 179 -6.84 -2.15 -2.65
CA GLN A 179 -6.30 -2.89 -3.77
C GLN A 179 -5.39 -2.01 -4.61
N PHE A 180 -4.20 -2.51 -4.87
CA PHE A 180 -3.19 -1.87 -5.70
C PHE A 180 -2.97 -2.69 -6.96
N ALA A 181 -2.89 -2.03 -8.11
CA ALA A 181 -2.59 -2.66 -9.40
C ALA A 181 -1.42 -1.95 -10.08
N GLY A 182 -0.38 -2.69 -10.43
CA GLY A 182 0.82 -2.14 -11.06
C GLY A 182 1.97 -3.14 -11.05
N VAL A 183 3.14 -2.69 -11.48
CA VAL A 183 4.36 -3.50 -11.47
C VAL A 183 4.86 -3.65 -10.03
N PRO A 184 5.05 -4.87 -9.50
CA PRO A 184 5.50 -5.04 -8.13
C PRO A 184 6.87 -4.41 -7.92
N ASN A 185 7.02 -3.69 -6.81
CA ASN A 185 8.30 -3.12 -6.44
C ASN A 185 9.22 -4.18 -5.84
N SER A 186 10.47 -4.18 -6.26
CA SER A 186 11.54 -5.02 -5.72
C SER A 186 12.88 -4.29 -5.80
N GLY A 187 13.94 -4.91 -5.28
CA GLY A 187 15.29 -4.34 -5.28
C GLY A 187 15.46 -3.21 -4.26
N ASP A 188 16.59 -2.52 -4.34
CA ASP A 188 16.92 -1.43 -3.42
C ASP A 188 16.12 -0.17 -3.77
N ILE A 189 15.39 0.35 -2.79
CA ILE A 189 14.58 1.56 -2.93
C ILE A 189 15.12 2.64 -2.00
N THR A 190 15.55 3.74 -2.58
CA THR A 190 16.02 4.91 -1.83
C THR A 190 14.92 5.95 -1.71
N TYR A 191 14.66 6.40 -0.48
CA TYR A 191 13.75 7.51 -0.18
C TYR A 191 14.55 8.71 0.37
N THR A 192 14.44 9.86 -0.27
CA THR A 192 15.10 11.10 0.20
C THR A 192 14.32 11.70 1.35
N MET A 193 14.92 11.71 2.54
CA MET A 193 14.34 12.33 3.74
C MET A 193 14.74 13.79 3.87
N SER A 194 13.95 14.53 4.63
CA SER A 194 14.20 15.93 5.00
C SER A 194 14.40 16.05 6.51
N LEU A 195 15.37 16.88 6.91
CA LEU A 195 15.57 17.28 8.31
C LEU A 195 14.87 18.61 8.64
N ALA A 196 14.09 19.18 7.72
CA ALA A 196 13.35 20.41 7.96
C ALA A 196 12.36 20.25 9.13
N GLY A 197 12.07 21.34 9.83
CA GLY A 197 11.15 21.34 10.96
C GLY A 197 11.59 20.38 12.08
N THR A 198 10.76 19.40 12.42
CA THR A 198 11.05 18.39 13.46
C THR A 198 11.80 17.16 12.93
N GLY A 199 12.05 17.08 11.62
CA GLY A 199 12.72 15.95 11.01
C GLY A 199 11.87 14.69 10.82
N PHE A 200 10.58 14.71 11.18
CA PHE A 200 9.68 13.59 10.90
C PHE A 200 9.39 13.46 9.41
N ASN A 201 9.47 12.25 8.89
CA ASN A 201 9.13 11.92 7.51
C ASN A 201 8.08 10.80 7.48
N LEU A 202 7.12 10.91 6.59
CA LEU A 202 6.12 9.87 6.38
C LEU A 202 6.57 8.96 5.24
N VAL A 203 7.06 7.80 5.60
CA VAL A 203 7.46 6.73 4.67
C VAL A 203 6.53 5.54 4.79
N GLY A 204 6.48 4.68 3.78
CA GLY A 204 5.68 3.47 3.78
C GLY A 204 6.44 2.31 3.16
N ASN A 205 6.07 1.09 3.52
CA ASN A 205 6.62 -0.10 2.90
C ASN A 205 6.28 -0.11 1.40
N PRO A 206 7.28 -0.10 0.52
CA PRO A 206 7.04 -0.11 -0.92
C PRO A 206 6.91 -1.52 -1.53
N TYR A 207 7.05 -2.58 -0.75
CA TYR A 207 7.12 -3.95 -1.24
C TYR A 207 5.82 -4.73 -1.00
N PRO A 208 5.50 -5.72 -1.85
CA PRO A 208 4.39 -6.66 -1.60
C PRO A 208 4.74 -7.73 -0.54
N SER A 209 5.72 -7.48 0.30
CA SER A 209 6.17 -8.29 1.43
C SER A 209 6.33 -7.41 2.69
N PRO A 210 6.29 -7.98 3.89
CA PRO A 210 6.65 -7.26 5.10
C PRO A 210 8.13 -6.85 5.11
N ILE A 211 8.45 -5.81 5.88
CA ILE A 211 9.82 -5.38 6.18
C ILE A 211 10.15 -5.73 7.62
N ASN A 212 11.31 -6.31 7.87
CA ASN A 212 11.82 -6.48 9.23
C ASN A 212 12.24 -5.11 9.78
N MET A 213 11.59 -4.66 10.85
CA MET A 213 11.81 -3.32 11.43
C MET A 213 13.21 -3.15 12.02
N GLU A 214 13.73 -4.18 12.69
CA GLU A 214 15.06 -4.13 13.29
C GLU A 214 16.14 -4.02 12.21
N THR A 215 16.09 -4.87 11.19
CA THR A 215 16.99 -4.80 10.03
C THR A 215 16.86 -3.44 9.34
N PHE A 216 15.64 -2.95 9.10
CA PHE A 216 15.41 -1.65 8.47
C PHE A 216 16.06 -0.50 9.25
N VAL A 217 15.92 -0.47 10.56
CA VAL A 217 16.53 0.57 11.41
C VAL A 217 18.04 0.45 11.43
N ASN A 218 18.59 -0.76 11.57
CA ASN A 218 20.03 -1.00 11.61
C ASN A 218 20.73 -0.62 10.29
N ASP A 219 20.13 -1.00 9.17
CA ASP A 219 20.69 -0.69 7.83
C ASP A 219 20.62 0.82 7.51
N ASN A 220 19.71 1.55 8.14
CA ASN A 220 19.52 2.98 7.95
C ASN A 220 20.01 3.84 9.14
N ALA A 221 20.72 3.29 10.10
CA ALA A 221 21.11 3.94 11.37
C ALA A 221 21.91 5.25 11.18
N ALA A 222 22.57 5.44 10.03
CA ALA A 222 23.24 6.69 9.70
C ALA A 222 22.26 7.86 9.39
N ASN A 223 21.00 7.55 9.08
CA ASN A 223 20.05 8.49 8.54
C ASN A 223 18.77 8.63 9.39
N ILE A 224 18.44 7.63 10.22
CA ILE A 224 17.23 7.62 11.05
C ILE A 224 17.57 7.33 12.51
N THR A 225 16.66 7.69 13.41
CA THR A 225 16.72 7.28 14.82
C THR A 225 16.21 5.85 14.98
N THR A 226 16.41 5.28 16.17
CA THR A 226 15.90 3.93 16.50
C THR A 226 14.38 3.88 16.69
N SER A 227 13.68 5.02 16.61
CA SER A 227 12.25 5.08 16.85
C SER A 227 11.46 5.17 15.55
N LEU A 228 10.49 4.27 15.38
CA LEU A 228 9.49 4.29 14.33
C LEU A 228 8.10 4.51 14.92
N TYR A 229 7.27 5.28 14.23
CA TYR A 229 5.91 5.61 14.65
C TYR A 229 4.91 5.06 13.64
N PHE A 230 3.91 4.31 14.13
CA PHE A 230 2.88 3.70 13.31
C PHE A 230 1.52 4.27 13.66
N TRP A 231 0.81 4.78 12.66
CA TRP A 231 -0.56 5.23 12.83
C TRP A 231 -1.48 4.03 13.09
N ARG A 232 -2.29 4.15 14.13
CA ARG A 232 -3.35 3.21 14.44
C ARG A 232 -4.60 3.98 14.85
N GLU A 233 -5.64 3.89 14.05
CA GLU A 233 -6.95 4.41 14.42
C GLU A 233 -7.56 3.52 15.51
N THR A 234 -7.99 4.14 16.60
CA THR A 234 -8.55 3.45 17.79
C THR A 234 -10.02 3.78 17.98
N ASN A 235 -10.78 3.80 16.93
CA ASN A 235 -12.25 3.94 16.89
C ASN A 235 -12.92 4.51 18.17
N GLY A 236 -13.15 5.81 18.19
CA GLY A 236 -13.90 6.47 19.26
C GLY A 236 -13.12 6.80 20.53
N ASN A 237 -11.84 6.50 20.61
CA ASN A 237 -11.01 6.92 21.71
C ASN A 237 -10.24 8.20 21.38
N THR A 238 -10.83 9.35 21.68
CA THR A 238 -10.22 10.67 21.47
C THR A 238 -9.13 11.00 22.49
N SER A 239 -8.92 10.17 23.48
CA SER A 239 -7.99 10.41 24.60
C SER A 239 -6.63 9.75 24.39
N ASN A 240 -6.51 8.79 23.46
CA ASN A 240 -5.28 8.05 23.23
C ASN A 240 -4.53 8.58 22.00
N ASN A 241 -3.22 8.50 22.08
CA ASN A 241 -2.36 8.84 20.97
C ASN A 241 -2.61 7.87 19.80
N ALA A 242 -2.84 8.41 18.60
CA ALA A 242 -3.08 7.61 17.40
C ALA A 242 -1.82 6.88 16.89
N TYR A 243 -0.66 7.11 17.51
CA TYR A 243 0.60 6.47 17.13
C TYR A 243 1.01 5.45 18.18
N CYS A 244 1.29 4.23 17.76
CA CYS A 244 2.13 3.31 18.50
C CYS A 244 3.60 3.47 18.07
N GLN A 245 4.51 3.12 18.93
CA GLN A 245 5.95 3.32 18.72
C GLN A 245 6.69 2.01 18.79
N TRP A 246 7.62 1.81 17.88
CA TRP A 246 8.67 0.81 18.00
C TRP A 246 9.99 1.53 18.27
N ASN A 247 10.73 1.09 19.25
CA ASN A 247 11.99 1.67 19.64
C ASN A 247 12.95 0.58 20.11
N ASP A 248 14.03 0.39 19.37
CA ASP A 248 15.12 -0.56 19.72
C ASP A 248 14.60 -1.95 20.13
N GLY A 249 13.78 -2.56 19.28
CA GLY A 249 13.22 -3.89 19.50
C GLY A 249 11.97 -3.94 20.39
N LEU A 250 11.59 -2.82 21.03
CA LEU A 250 10.43 -2.76 21.92
C LEU A 250 9.24 -2.05 21.26
N PHE A 251 8.09 -2.69 21.31
CA PHE A 251 6.84 -2.13 20.83
C PHE A 251 6.04 -1.51 21.97
N GLN A 252 5.73 -0.22 21.86
CA GLN A 252 4.86 0.51 22.79
C GLN A 252 3.50 0.69 22.14
N SER A 253 2.49 0.06 22.70
CA SER A 253 1.11 0.27 22.29
C SER A 253 0.63 1.66 22.68
N ASN A 254 -0.28 2.21 21.90
CA ASN A 254 -0.98 3.47 22.19
C ASN A 254 -2.30 3.28 22.98
N GLY A 255 -2.46 2.11 23.58
CA GLY A 255 -3.66 1.75 24.38
C GLY A 255 -4.48 0.64 23.80
#